data_1c9ca2184a8040c4abea5c242f1e6eb8
#
_entry.id   1c9ca2184a8040c4abea5c242f1e6eb8
#
_cell.length_a   1.000
_cell.length_b   1.000
_cell.length_c   1.000
_cell.angle_alpha   90.00
_cell.angle_beta   90.00
_cell.angle_gamma   90.00
#
_symmetry.space_group_name_H-M   'P 1'
#
loop_
_entity.id
_entity.type
_entity.pdbx_description
1 polymer ?
#
loop_
_entity_poly.entity_id
_entity_poly.type
_entity_poly.pdbx_seq_one_letter_code
_entity_poly.pdbx_strand_id
1 'polypeptide(L)'
;MIGHTLVALLLVPLLLLQPAAPLTPARSVRGNSLRVELPGLSAIQVQRDYRYAGSQRFILKGVADAEQHAFAAVDATGAIERFYWFQFESLLPAATGGYDYSKDSPLSIAGLSWHAQVRRYTAPPEPDGDQAAVYKLFAAKGWRQPQPALRARLVYLPEADRRSELMIIYAEATASKAPPTATESAELLARAQAGLRLVR
;
A
#
# COMPACT_ATOMS: atom_id res chain seq x y z
N MET A 1 -5.17 -73.34 -17.62
CA MET A 1 -4.69 -72.06 -18.21
C MET A 1 -5.12 -70.95 -17.29
N ILE A 2 -4.20 -70.40 -16.55
CA ILE A 2 -4.47 -69.31 -15.58
C ILE A 2 -3.92 -68.02 -16.22
N GLY A 3 -4.82 -67.13 -16.68
CA GLY A 3 -4.48 -65.88 -17.28
C GLY A 3 -4.04 -64.85 -16.20
N HIS A 4 -2.82 -64.36 -16.29
CA HIS A 4 -2.32 -63.27 -15.44
C HIS A 4 -2.64 -61.92 -16.11
N THR A 5 -3.57 -61.16 -15.50
CA THR A 5 -3.86 -59.78 -15.92
C THR A 5 -2.83 -58.85 -15.27
N LEU A 6 -1.98 -58.28 -16.10
CA LEU A 6 -0.99 -57.25 -15.66
C LEU A 6 -1.72 -55.91 -15.51
N VAL A 7 -1.83 -55.41 -14.27
CA VAL A 7 -2.33 -54.04 -14.01
C VAL A 7 -1.14 -53.08 -14.09
N ALA A 8 -1.08 -52.27 -15.13
CA ALA A 8 -0.09 -51.21 -15.28
C ALA A 8 -0.50 -50.00 -14.40
N LEU A 9 0.26 -49.75 -13.35
CA LEU A 9 0.08 -48.58 -12.51
C LEU A 9 0.70 -47.35 -13.21
N LEU A 10 -0.14 -46.48 -13.73
CA LEU A 10 0.30 -45.18 -14.28
C LEU A 10 0.65 -44.25 -13.14
N LEU A 11 1.95 -44.04 -12.88
CA LEU A 11 2.45 -42.96 -12.01
C LEU A 11 2.27 -41.62 -12.75
N VAL A 12 1.26 -40.87 -12.37
CA VAL A 12 1.14 -39.44 -12.78
C VAL A 12 2.12 -38.62 -11.94
N PRO A 13 3.10 -37.94 -12.53
CA PRO A 13 4.00 -37.08 -11.76
C PRO A 13 3.21 -35.91 -11.18
N LEU A 14 3.17 -35.80 -9.87
CA LEU A 14 2.63 -34.67 -9.14
C LEU A 14 3.59 -33.48 -9.37
N LEU A 15 3.26 -32.63 -10.33
CA LEU A 15 3.95 -31.35 -10.53
C LEU A 15 3.67 -30.49 -9.28
N LEU A 16 4.64 -30.47 -8.36
CA LEU A 16 4.65 -29.53 -7.26
C LEU A 16 4.73 -28.11 -7.87
N LEU A 17 3.61 -27.37 -7.83
CA LEU A 17 3.61 -25.95 -8.13
C LEU A 17 4.57 -25.29 -7.10
N GLN A 18 5.75 -24.92 -7.55
CA GLN A 18 6.65 -24.10 -6.75
C GLN A 18 6.00 -22.71 -6.57
N PRO A 19 5.93 -22.18 -5.35
CA PRO A 19 5.46 -20.83 -5.15
C PRO A 19 6.34 -19.88 -5.95
N ALA A 20 5.72 -18.97 -6.69
CA ALA A 20 6.45 -17.97 -7.45
C ALA A 20 7.40 -17.19 -6.53
N ALA A 21 8.63 -16.96 -6.97
CA ALA A 21 9.59 -16.18 -6.20
C ALA A 21 9.00 -14.78 -5.90
N PRO A 22 9.22 -14.24 -4.70
CA PRO A 22 8.73 -12.91 -4.35
C PRO A 22 9.33 -11.86 -5.28
N LEU A 23 8.49 -10.93 -5.75
CA LEU A 23 8.93 -9.82 -6.60
C LEU A 23 9.81 -8.87 -5.77
N THR A 24 10.89 -8.38 -6.36
CA THR A 24 11.79 -7.42 -5.71
C THR A 24 11.23 -6.00 -5.91
N PRO A 25 11.14 -5.18 -4.84
CA PRO A 25 10.83 -3.76 -4.98
C PRO A 25 11.81 -3.04 -5.89
N ALA A 26 11.29 -2.18 -6.77
CA ALA A 26 12.11 -1.44 -7.73
C ALA A 26 12.67 -0.14 -7.13
N ARG A 27 11.97 0.43 -6.14
CA ARG A 27 12.32 1.70 -5.53
C ARG A 27 13.20 1.51 -4.29
N SER A 28 14.00 2.52 -3.98
CA SER A 28 14.94 2.48 -2.87
C SER A 28 14.63 3.54 -1.82
N VAL A 29 14.94 3.20 -0.56
CA VAL A 29 14.84 4.10 0.59
C VAL A 29 16.23 4.35 1.17
N ARG A 30 16.55 5.63 1.42
CA ARG A 30 17.76 6.05 2.16
C ARG A 30 17.34 6.96 3.31
N GLY A 31 17.50 6.50 4.56
CA GLY A 31 16.94 7.16 5.72
C GLY A 31 15.43 7.32 5.58
N ASN A 32 14.95 8.55 5.64
CA ASN A 32 13.53 8.88 5.49
C ASN A 32 13.17 9.39 4.08
N SER A 33 14.00 9.11 3.06
CA SER A 33 13.76 9.49 1.67
C SER A 33 13.51 8.26 0.80
N LEU A 34 12.33 8.20 0.21
CA LEU A 34 11.93 7.23 -0.80
C LEU A 34 12.18 7.84 -2.18
N ARG A 35 13.07 7.24 -2.98
CA ARG A 35 13.28 7.63 -4.37
C ARG A 35 12.11 7.13 -5.22
N VAL A 36 11.55 8.04 -6.01
CA VAL A 36 10.48 7.75 -6.94
C VAL A 36 10.85 8.28 -8.32
N GLU A 37 10.35 7.65 -9.37
CA GLU A 37 10.62 8.05 -10.77
C GLU A 37 9.27 8.19 -11.47
N LEU A 38 8.53 9.24 -11.09
CA LEU A 38 7.23 9.57 -11.65
C LEU A 38 7.27 10.97 -12.28
N PRO A 39 6.47 11.25 -13.31
CA PRO A 39 6.33 12.59 -13.86
C PRO A 39 6.10 13.62 -12.76
N GLY A 40 6.97 14.64 -12.68
CA GLY A 40 6.89 15.71 -11.69
C GLY A 40 7.27 15.33 -10.25
N LEU A 41 7.77 14.11 -9.99
CA LEU A 41 8.14 13.66 -8.65
C LEU A 41 9.37 12.75 -8.69
N SER A 42 10.47 13.17 -8.04
CA SER A 42 11.73 12.41 -7.97
C SER A 42 11.96 11.71 -6.62
N ALA A 43 11.43 12.28 -5.52
CA ALA A 43 11.53 11.68 -4.20
C ALA A 43 10.40 12.12 -3.27
N ILE A 44 10.13 11.30 -2.26
CA ILE A 44 9.25 11.61 -1.13
C ILE A 44 10.08 11.53 0.14
N GLN A 45 10.12 12.60 0.91
CA GLN A 45 10.79 12.64 2.20
C GLN A 45 9.74 12.63 3.31
N VAL A 46 9.89 11.71 4.26
CA VAL A 46 9.07 11.58 5.45
C VAL A 46 9.80 12.23 6.63
N GLN A 47 9.09 12.86 7.56
CA GLN A 47 9.68 13.44 8.78
C GLN A 47 10.54 12.41 9.55
N ARG A 48 11.53 12.91 10.31
CA ARG A 48 12.56 12.06 10.96
C ARG A 48 12.07 11.21 12.11
N ASP A 49 10.92 11.51 12.68
CA ASP A 49 10.27 10.73 13.74
C ASP A 49 9.62 9.43 13.25
N TYR A 50 9.51 9.26 11.93
CA TYR A 50 9.05 8.01 11.33
C TYR A 50 10.23 7.06 11.10
N ARG A 51 10.01 5.78 11.39
CA ARG A 51 10.95 4.69 11.13
C ARG A 51 10.49 3.86 9.94
N TYR A 52 11.40 3.49 9.06
CA TYR A 52 11.09 2.64 7.92
C TYR A 52 10.80 1.20 8.36
N ALA A 53 9.62 0.70 8.00
CA ALA A 53 9.19 -0.66 8.30
C ALA A 53 9.70 -1.67 7.27
N GLY A 54 9.78 -1.27 6.00
CA GLY A 54 10.19 -2.13 4.90
C GLY A 54 9.41 -1.87 3.62
N SER A 55 9.67 -2.72 2.64
CA SER A 55 9.00 -2.71 1.33
C SER A 55 8.66 -4.13 0.87
N GLN A 56 7.71 -4.22 -0.05
CA GLN A 56 7.34 -5.45 -0.75
C GLN A 56 6.78 -5.13 -2.12
N ARG A 57 6.77 -6.12 -3.02
CA ARG A 57 6.13 -6.06 -4.34
C ARG A 57 5.37 -7.35 -4.60
N PHE A 58 4.17 -7.25 -5.13
CA PHE A 58 3.28 -8.37 -5.35
C PHE A 58 2.23 -8.04 -6.41
N ILE A 59 1.58 -9.07 -6.93
CA ILE A 59 0.42 -8.89 -7.82
C ILE A 59 -0.84 -8.75 -6.97
N LEU A 60 -1.43 -7.56 -6.99
CA LEU A 60 -2.64 -7.24 -6.26
C LEU A 60 -3.87 -7.80 -7.01
N LYS A 61 -4.59 -8.72 -6.38
CA LYS A 61 -5.85 -9.33 -6.88
C LYS A 61 -5.76 -9.82 -8.35
N GLY A 62 -4.57 -10.14 -8.85
CA GLY A 62 -4.36 -10.58 -10.22
C GLY A 62 -4.49 -9.51 -11.30
N VAL A 63 -4.64 -8.22 -10.93
CA VAL A 63 -4.94 -7.12 -11.88
C VAL A 63 -3.88 -6.03 -11.92
N ALA A 64 -3.09 -5.86 -10.87
CA ALA A 64 -2.08 -4.81 -10.79
C ALA A 64 -0.76 -5.31 -10.19
N ASP A 65 0.35 -4.82 -10.69
CA ASP A 65 1.67 -4.92 -10.06
C ASP A 65 1.76 -3.81 -9.02
N ALA A 66 1.85 -4.19 -7.75
CA ALA A 66 1.84 -3.29 -6.61
C ALA A 66 3.17 -3.35 -5.85
N GLU A 67 3.75 -2.19 -5.56
CA GLU A 67 4.94 -2.03 -4.73
C GLU A 67 4.60 -1.14 -3.54
N GLN A 68 4.90 -1.60 -2.32
CA GLN A 68 4.62 -0.89 -1.08
C GLN A 68 5.89 -0.55 -0.32
N HIS A 69 5.90 0.64 0.31
CA HIS A 69 6.89 1.11 1.27
C HIS A 69 6.17 1.69 2.48
N ALA A 70 6.58 1.33 3.70
CA ALA A 70 5.90 1.76 4.91
C ALA A 70 6.85 2.43 5.90
N PHE A 71 6.35 3.50 6.55
CA PHE A 71 7.03 4.25 7.61
C PHE A 71 6.06 4.45 8.77
N ALA A 72 6.50 4.32 10.01
CA ALA A 72 5.67 4.51 11.19
C ALA A 72 6.36 5.27 12.31
N ALA A 73 5.63 6.15 12.97
CA ALA A 73 5.94 6.68 14.28
C ALA A 73 5.38 5.72 15.32
N VAL A 74 6.25 5.20 16.17
CA VAL A 74 5.95 4.09 17.08
C VAL A 74 6.40 4.46 18.48
N ASP A 75 5.54 4.26 19.45
CA ASP A 75 5.84 4.50 20.86
C ASP A 75 6.83 3.47 21.45
N ALA A 76 7.19 3.65 22.73
CA ALA A 76 8.11 2.76 23.42
C ALA A 76 7.59 1.32 23.59
N THR A 77 6.27 1.12 23.48
CA THR A 77 5.62 -0.20 23.61
C THR A 77 5.50 -0.94 22.28
N GLY A 78 5.89 -0.32 21.16
CA GLY A 78 5.72 -0.85 19.82
C GLY A 78 4.33 -0.60 19.22
N ALA A 79 3.50 0.26 19.84
CA ALA A 79 2.24 0.68 19.23
C ALA A 79 2.49 1.79 18.20
N ILE A 80 1.91 1.64 17.03
CA ILE A 80 1.97 2.65 15.98
C ILE A 80 0.96 3.76 16.32
N GLU A 81 1.46 4.98 16.51
CA GLU A 81 0.64 6.18 16.69
C GLU A 81 0.12 6.71 15.36
N ARG A 82 1.01 6.74 14.37
CA ARG A 82 0.73 7.19 13.01
C ARG A 82 1.69 6.57 12.00
N PHE A 83 1.26 6.45 10.75
CA PHE A 83 2.10 5.87 9.71
C PHE A 83 1.81 6.45 8.33
N TYR A 84 2.80 6.33 7.45
CA TYR A 84 2.66 6.45 6.00
C TYR A 84 2.84 5.10 5.34
N TRP A 85 2.04 4.87 4.33
CA TRP A 85 2.16 3.77 3.40
C TRP A 85 2.11 4.36 1.99
N PHE A 86 3.16 4.13 1.21
CA PHE A 86 3.27 4.51 -0.19
C PHE A 86 3.05 3.25 -1.02
N GLN A 87 2.11 3.31 -1.95
CA GLN A 87 1.82 2.21 -2.86
C GLN A 87 1.88 2.72 -4.29
N PHE A 88 2.72 2.07 -5.08
CA PHE A 88 2.84 2.29 -6.51
C PHE A 88 2.15 1.14 -7.19
N GLU A 89 1.20 1.43 -8.05
CA GLU A 89 0.47 0.42 -8.80
C GLU A 89 0.57 0.69 -10.30
N SER A 90 0.63 -0.40 -11.07
CA SER A 90 0.46 -0.37 -12.51
C SER A 90 -0.44 -1.52 -12.92
N LEU A 91 -1.50 -1.24 -13.65
CA LEU A 91 -2.41 -2.27 -14.17
C LEU A 91 -1.64 -3.21 -15.09
N LEU A 92 -1.87 -4.51 -14.92
CA LEU A 92 -1.29 -5.53 -15.81
C LEU A 92 -1.84 -5.34 -17.23
N PRO A 93 -1.09 -5.76 -18.27
CA PRO A 93 -1.54 -5.59 -19.66
C PRO A 93 -2.92 -6.17 -19.97
N ALA A 94 -3.28 -7.27 -19.30
CA ALA A 94 -4.59 -7.92 -19.48
C ALA A 94 -5.75 -7.19 -18.78
N ALA A 95 -5.47 -6.30 -17.82
CA ALA A 95 -6.50 -5.51 -17.15
C ALA A 95 -7.05 -4.43 -18.08
N THR A 96 -8.36 -4.28 -18.12
CA THR A 96 -9.05 -3.27 -18.93
C THR A 96 -9.34 -2.02 -18.11
N GLY A 97 -9.44 -0.84 -18.79
CA GLY A 97 -9.76 0.44 -18.15
C GLY A 97 -8.57 1.09 -17.46
N GLY A 98 -8.87 2.01 -16.55
CA GLY A 98 -7.91 2.78 -15.76
C GLY A 98 -8.50 3.09 -14.37
N TYR A 99 -7.68 3.62 -13.48
CA TYR A 99 -8.11 4.04 -12.14
C TYR A 99 -9.11 5.21 -12.21
N ASP A 100 -10.17 5.14 -11.41
CA ASP A 100 -11.20 6.18 -11.35
C ASP A 100 -11.41 6.68 -9.91
N TYR A 101 -11.00 7.93 -9.70
CA TYR A 101 -11.15 8.67 -8.45
C TYR A 101 -12.02 9.92 -8.61
N SER A 102 -12.91 9.95 -9.60
CA SER A 102 -13.79 11.10 -9.89
C SER A 102 -14.72 11.48 -8.73
N LYS A 103 -14.93 10.54 -7.77
CA LYS A 103 -15.75 10.76 -6.57
C LYS A 103 -14.94 11.29 -5.38
N ASP A 104 -13.62 11.33 -5.47
CA ASP A 104 -12.76 11.85 -4.42
C ASP A 104 -12.62 13.38 -4.54
N SER A 105 -12.26 14.03 -3.46
CA SER A 105 -12.05 15.48 -3.46
C SER A 105 -10.74 15.84 -4.16
N PRO A 106 -10.72 16.85 -5.04
CA PRO A 106 -9.48 17.33 -5.62
C PRO A 106 -8.59 18.02 -4.57
N LEU A 107 -7.28 17.81 -4.67
CA LEU A 107 -6.29 18.42 -3.78
C LEU A 107 -5.05 18.77 -4.58
N SER A 108 -4.40 19.91 -4.27
CA SER A 108 -3.12 20.30 -4.86
C SER A 108 -2.00 20.18 -3.84
N ILE A 109 -0.97 19.39 -4.14
CA ILE A 109 0.22 19.24 -3.29
C ILE A 109 1.47 19.40 -4.16
N ALA A 110 2.35 20.32 -3.81
CA ALA A 110 3.58 20.63 -4.57
C ALA A 110 3.33 20.93 -6.07
N GLY A 111 2.18 21.54 -6.39
CA GLY A 111 1.79 21.86 -7.77
C GLY A 111 1.36 20.66 -8.61
N LEU A 112 1.15 19.48 -8.00
CA LEU A 112 0.56 18.30 -8.63
C LEU A 112 -0.90 18.16 -8.21
N SER A 113 -1.73 17.60 -9.10
CA SER A 113 -3.15 17.32 -8.82
C SER A 113 -3.31 15.95 -8.20
N TRP A 114 -3.97 15.90 -7.07
CA TRP A 114 -4.25 14.70 -6.29
C TRP A 114 -5.73 14.50 -6.09
N HIS A 115 -6.13 13.25 -5.87
CA HIS A 115 -7.44 12.86 -5.37
C HIS A 115 -7.33 12.50 -3.90
N ALA A 116 -8.19 13.06 -3.05
CA ALA A 116 -8.12 12.89 -1.61
C ALA A 116 -9.42 12.31 -1.03
N GLN A 117 -9.29 11.37 -0.10
CA GLN A 117 -10.41 10.83 0.64
C GLN A 117 -9.99 10.57 2.09
N VAL A 118 -10.89 10.87 3.05
CA VAL A 118 -10.68 10.55 4.46
C VAL A 118 -11.75 9.57 4.93
N ARG A 119 -11.31 8.51 5.57
CA ARG A 119 -12.19 7.48 6.15
C ARG A 119 -11.70 7.00 7.50
N ARG A 120 -12.63 6.50 8.32
CA ARG A 120 -12.31 5.78 9.56
C ARG A 120 -12.40 4.29 9.32
N TYR A 121 -11.37 3.59 9.78
CA TYR A 121 -11.25 2.14 9.65
C TYR A 121 -11.36 1.51 11.02
N THR A 122 -12.40 0.70 11.21
CA THR A 122 -12.74 0.06 12.50
C THR A 122 -12.69 -1.46 12.42
N ALA A 123 -12.67 -2.02 11.21
CA ALA A 123 -12.61 -3.45 10.96
C ALA A 123 -11.20 -3.89 10.57
N PRO A 124 -10.82 -5.16 10.84
CA PRO A 124 -9.61 -5.75 10.30
C PRO A 124 -9.57 -5.66 8.77
N PRO A 125 -8.37 -5.62 8.15
CA PRO A 125 -8.24 -5.64 6.70
C PRO A 125 -8.68 -6.99 6.10
N GLU A 126 -9.09 -6.95 4.83
CA GLU A 126 -9.25 -8.18 4.05
C GLU A 126 -7.91 -8.92 3.97
N PRO A 127 -7.88 -10.25 4.20
CA PRO A 127 -6.61 -11.02 4.31
C PRO A 127 -5.67 -10.87 3.10
N ASP A 128 -6.23 -10.77 1.88
CA ASP A 128 -5.47 -10.69 0.63
C ASP A 128 -5.42 -9.27 0.05
N GLY A 129 -5.83 -8.28 0.85
CA GLY A 129 -5.82 -6.87 0.46
C GLY A 129 -4.46 -6.22 0.66
N ASP A 130 -4.28 -5.09 0.00
CA ASP A 130 -3.12 -4.21 0.09
C ASP A 130 -2.82 -3.77 1.54
N GLN A 131 -3.86 -3.50 2.32
CA GLN A 131 -3.76 -3.15 3.73
C GLN A 131 -3.21 -4.30 4.60
N ALA A 132 -3.65 -5.53 4.36
CA ALA A 132 -3.11 -6.69 5.08
C ALA A 132 -1.63 -6.90 4.73
N ALA A 133 -1.26 -6.64 3.48
CA ALA A 133 0.10 -6.74 3.01
C ALA A 133 1.02 -5.74 3.75
N VAL A 134 0.63 -4.46 3.86
CA VAL A 134 1.45 -3.47 4.59
C VAL A 134 1.51 -3.77 6.10
N TYR A 135 0.47 -4.34 6.68
CA TYR A 135 0.48 -4.71 8.10
C TYR A 135 1.44 -5.84 8.42
N LYS A 136 1.73 -6.73 7.45
CA LYS A 136 2.80 -7.73 7.57
C LYS A 136 4.17 -7.08 7.73
N LEU A 137 4.44 -5.95 7.06
CA LEU A 137 5.68 -5.19 7.23
C LEU A 137 5.83 -4.64 8.66
N PHE A 138 4.74 -4.12 9.24
CA PHE A 138 4.74 -3.65 10.62
C PHE A 138 4.92 -4.79 11.62
N ALA A 139 4.19 -5.89 11.42
CA ALA A 139 4.27 -7.07 12.28
C ALA A 139 5.68 -7.70 12.29
N ALA A 140 6.38 -7.71 11.15
CA ALA A 140 7.77 -8.16 11.05
C ALA A 140 8.75 -7.32 11.89
N LYS A 141 8.38 -6.08 12.27
CA LYS A 141 9.12 -5.23 13.22
C LYS A 141 8.63 -5.36 14.67
N GLY A 142 7.65 -6.19 14.93
CA GLY A 142 6.98 -6.26 16.24
C GLY A 142 6.08 -5.05 16.53
N TRP A 143 5.70 -4.28 15.51
CA TRP A 143 4.86 -3.09 15.68
C TRP A 143 3.37 -3.44 15.54
N ARG A 144 2.57 -2.83 16.39
CA ARG A 144 1.11 -3.04 16.40
C ARG A 144 0.41 -1.88 15.73
N GLN A 145 -0.34 -2.18 14.66
CA GLN A 145 -1.14 -1.18 13.94
C GLN A 145 -2.25 -0.60 14.80
N PRO A 146 -2.59 0.69 14.61
CA PRO A 146 -3.72 1.30 15.30
C PRO A 146 -5.05 0.77 14.77
N GLN A 147 -5.96 0.47 15.69
CA GLN A 147 -7.33 0.11 15.37
C GLN A 147 -8.25 0.51 16.51
N PRO A 148 -9.23 1.41 16.29
CA PRO A 148 -9.53 2.07 15.01
C PRO A 148 -8.47 3.07 14.56
N ALA A 149 -8.48 3.41 13.26
CA ALA A 149 -7.60 4.39 12.65
C ALA A 149 -8.38 5.39 11.78
N LEU A 150 -8.00 6.66 11.84
CA LEU A 150 -8.43 7.67 10.88
C LEU A 150 -7.40 7.74 9.76
N ARG A 151 -7.82 7.67 8.49
CA ARG A 151 -6.94 7.59 7.33
C ARG A 151 -7.26 8.63 6.28
N ALA A 152 -6.23 9.29 5.77
CA ALA A 152 -6.24 10.04 4.53
C ALA A 152 -5.61 9.17 3.42
N ARG A 153 -6.30 9.04 2.31
CA ARG A 153 -5.80 8.50 1.05
C ARG A 153 -5.59 9.64 0.09
N LEU A 154 -4.37 9.75 -0.46
CA LEU A 154 -3.99 10.71 -1.47
C LEU A 154 -3.54 9.93 -2.69
N VAL A 155 -4.15 10.15 -3.84
CA VAL A 155 -3.82 9.45 -5.09
C VAL A 155 -3.35 10.44 -6.14
N TYR A 156 -2.19 10.14 -6.72
CA TYR A 156 -1.63 10.83 -7.88
C TYR A 156 -1.65 9.90 -9.07
N LEU A 157 -2.23 10.37 -10.18
CA LEU A 157 -2.26 9.67 -11.46
C LEU A 157 -1.23 10.33 -12.37
N PRO A 158 -0.05 9.70 -12.59
CA PRO A 158 1.06 10.33 -13.32
C PRO A 158 0.80 10.42 -14.84
N GLU A 159 -0.06 9.55 -15.37
CA GLU A 159 -0.27 9.38 -16.81
C GLU A 159 -1.73 9.58 -17.21
N ALA A 160 -1.94 10.09 -18.43
CA ALA A 160 -3.27 10.40 -18.94
C ALA A 160 -4.15 9.15 -19.17
N ASP A 161 -3.54 7.99 -19.42
CA ASP A 161 -4.26 6.72 -19.57
C ASP A 161 -4.74 6.13 -18.24
N ARG A 162 -4.28 6.71 -17.11
CA ARG A 162 -4.67 6.36 -15.75
C ARG A 162 -4.42 4.88 -15.41
N ARG A 163 -3.39 4.27 -16.01
CA ARG A 163 -3.04 2.87 -15.78
C ARG A 163 -2.00 2.68 -14.69
N SER A 164 -1.40 3.78 -14.22
CA SER A 164 -0.46 3.80 -13.11
C SER A 164 -0.91 4.80 -12.05
N GLU A 165 -0.59 4.53 -10.79
CA GLU A 165 -0.87 5.44 -9.69
C GLU A 165 0.21 5.43 -8.62
N LEU A 166 0.30 6.51 -7.87
CA LEU A 166 0.90 6.58 -6.56
C LEU A 166 -0.20 6.86 -5.54
N MET A 167 -0.43 5.93 -4.64
CA MET A 167 -1.30 6.11 -3.49
C MET A 167 -0.45 6.34 -2.23
N ILE A 168 -0.74 7.43 -1.51
CA ILE A 168 -0.19 7.72 -0.20
C ILE A 168 -1.30 7.57 0.82
N ILE A 169 -1.14 6.63 1.74
CA ILE A 169 -2.01 6.49 2.90
C ILE A 169 -1.30 7.08 4.11
N TYR A 170 -1.93 8.06 4.73
CA TYR A 170 -1.57 8.53 6.05
C TYR A 170 -2.62 8.07 7.06
N ALA A 171 -2.21 7.53 8.19
CA ALA A 171 -3.13 7.09 9.21
C ALA A 171 -2.66 7.44 10.62
N GLU A 172 -3.64 7.71 11.49
CA GLU A 172 -3.44 7.96 12.91
C GLU A 172 -4.35 7.07 13.76
N ALA A 173 -3.85 6.67 14.93
CA ALA A 173 -4.66 6.04 15.94
C ALA A 173 -5.80 6.97 16.39
N THR A 174 -6.98 6.41 16.63
CA THR A 174 -8.13 7.18 17.12
C THR A 174 -8.98 6.34 18.07
N ALA A 175 -9.60 6.95 19.06
CA ALA A 175 -10.56 6.28 19.93
C ALA A 175 -11.98 6.26 19.32
N SER A 176 -12.29 7.21 18.44
CA SER A 176 -13.62 7.34 17.83
C SER A 176 -13.88 6.23 16.80
N LYS A 177 -15.11 5.73 16.75
CA LYS A 177 -15.60 4.81 15.72
C LYS A 177 -16.60 5.48 14.76
N ALA A 178 -17.04 6.70 15.07
CA ALA A 178 -17.97 7.45 14.22
C ALA A 178 -17.32 7.87 12.90
N PRO A 179 -18.07 8.08 11.82
CA PRO A 179 -17.55 8.67 10.59
C PRO A 179 -16.82 10.00 10.88
N PRO A 180 -15.74 10.33 10.12
CA PRO A 180 -15.04 11.58 10.36
C PRO A 180 -15.90 12.78 9.99
N THR A 181 -15.80 13.85 10.78
CA THR A 181 -16.38 15.15 10.46
C THR A 181 -15.56 15.83 9.36
N ALA A 182 -16.11 16.91 8.77
CA ALA A 182 -15.39 17.73 7.81
C ALA A 182 -14.12 18.35 8.43
N THR A 183 -14.20 18.81 9.67
CA THR A 183 -13.06 19.39 10.41
C THR A 183 -11.97 18.34 10.65
N GLU A 184 -12.31 17.16 11.19
CA GLU A 184 -11.35 16.07 11.38
C GLU A 184 -10.66 15.68 10.05
N SER A 185 -11.44 15.66 8.96
CA SER A 185 -10.92 15.34 7.64
C SER A 185 -9.93 16.39 7.15
N ALA A 186 -10.25 17.68 7.28
CA ALA A 186 -9.35 18.76 6.88
C ALA A 186 -8.07 18.78 7.71
N GLU A 187 -8.17 18.60 9.01
CA GLU A 187 -7.03 18.54 9.92
C GLU A 187 -6.11 17.34 9.63
N LEU A 188 -6.70 16.16 9.37
CA LEU A 188 -5.91 14.97 9.02
C LEU A 188 -5.17 15.17 7.71
N LEU A 189 -5.81 15.75 6.68
CA LEU A 189 -5.17 16.08 5.41
C LEU A 189 -4.03 17.08 5.58
N ALA A 190 -4.21 18.09 6.44
CA ALA A 190 -3.14 19.05 6.75
C ALA A 190 -1.94 18.37 7.43
N ARG A 191 -2.17 17.48 8.42
CA ARG A 191 -1.10 16.71 9.06
C ARG A 191 -0.42 15.74 8.10
N ALA A 192 -1.18 15.07 7.22
CA ALA A 192 -0.65 14.19 6.19
C ALA A 192 0.32 14.93 5.24
N GLN A 193 0.00 16.17 4.88
CA GLN A 193 0.86 16.99 4.03
C GLN A 193 2.07 17.52 4.81
N ALA A 194 1.89 17.99 6.05
CA ALA A 194 2.97 18.53 6.87
C ALA A 194 4.06 17.49 7.18
N GLY A 195 3.73 16.19 7.26
CA GLY A 195 4.67 15.10 7.51
C GLY A 195 5.49 14.68 6.28
N LEU A 196 5.22 15.25 5.10
CA LEU A 196 5.84 14.89 3.84
C LEU A 196 6.48 16.11 3.15
N ARG A 197 7.58 15.85 2.43
CA ARG A 197 8.12 16.76 1.42
C ARG A 197 8.22 16.02 0.10
N LEU A 198 7.45 16.46 -0.88
CA LEU A 198 7.53 15.99 -2.26
C LEU A 198 8.66 16.76 -2.98
N VAL A 199 9.61 16.03 -3.55
CA VAL A 199 10.75 16.58 -4.30
C VAL A 199 10.47 16.38 -5.79
N ARG A 200 10.52 17.46 -6.55
CA ARG A 200 10.30 17.48 -8.00
C ARG A 200 11.60 17.28 -8.74
#